data_ecd10a7f77142ff4f6276c165949160b
#
_entry.id   ecd10a7f77142ff4f6276c165949160b
#
_cell.length_a   1.000
_cell.length_b   1.000
_cell.length_c   1.000
_cell.angle_alpha   90.00
_cell.angle_beta   90.00
_cell.angle_gamma   90.00
#
_symmetry.space_group_name_H-M   'P 1'
#
loop_
_entity.id
_entity.type
_entity.pdbx_description
1 polymer ?
#
loop_
_entity_poly.entity_id
_entity_poly.type
_entity_poly.pdbx_seq_one_letter_code
_entity_poly.pdbx_strand_id
1 'polypeptide(L)'
;LAVVALCAFLLVATPSGWRGAIAGLLLGVLSALGAIVNHSEGEGGQDVSALARIEDAGRRSTPGRVTFLASNQLREGAPLLHVSAIELPWRNAASLRKGDVVWLRGAAERIEREGGPWSWDGYLWRRGVSTTFRARYVSKPVVEGDPGVLQVARDWVQRRTTELLGERRGGALFLSMALGYRDVLSSYLEGAITKLGLTHLLVVSGYQVSMVFAVVFMPLAAVARLLAPLGSLRGKVALVALGITALYVMFIGAEVSATRALIAAACLCAEAMVESGRRFSQRIGVALLIVQLLWPWALLEIGVQLTFAALVGIGIGRVLGGGSWLRSVLWVQISVWLATGMIVVAWSGNVSWAALPLNLLVAPVWSAWNCIVGVAAFLLAATQLPLGHELFELVAWVNELFAAGLLRVSETGAGGFEAEGSTRVAVAGIFALGA
;
A
#
# COMPACT_ATOMS: atom_id res chain seq x y z
N LEU A 1 -13.97 13.28 24.18
CA LEU A 1 -14.39 14.65 24.42
C LEU A 1 -13.24 15.64 24.25
N ALA A 2 -12.06 15.44 24.88
CA ALA A 2 -10.91 16.34 24.77
C ALA A 2 -10.41 16.48 23.32
N VAL A 3 -10.34 15.39 22.56
CA VAL A 3 -9.96 15.38 21.13
C VAL A 3 -10.97 16.14 20.28
N VAL A 4 -12.28 15.94 20.54
CA VAL A 4 -13.34 16.64 19.82
C VAL A 4 -13.31 18.16 20.14
N ALA A 5 -13.07 18.54 21.40
CA ALA A 5 -12.93 19.92 21.80
C ALA A 5 -11.68 20.58 21.18
N LEU A 6 -10.54 19.88 21.15
CA LEU A 6 -9.30 20.34 20.48
C LEU A 6 -9.51 20.53 18.98
N CYS A 7 -10.15 19.58 18.31
CA CYS A 7 -10.45 19.69 16.90
C CYS A 7 -11.46 20.80 16.59
N ALA A 8 -12.47 21.04 17.45
CA ALA A 8 -13.40 22.14 17.31
C ALA A 8 -12.66 23.50 17.50
N PHE A 9 -11.76 23.59 18.48
CA PHE A 9 -10.91 24.75 18.67
C PHE A 9 -10.00 25.02 17.46
N LEU A 10 -9.37 23.98 16.92
CA LEU A 10 -8.53 24.07 15.72
C LEU A 10 -9.33 24.49 14.49
N LEU A 11 -10.61 24.07 14.35
CA LEU A 11 -11.50 24.50 13.28
C LEU A 11 -11.78 26.00 13.29
N VAL A 12 -11.90 26.59 14.49
CA VAL A 12 -12.14 28.03 14.66
C VAL A 12 -10.84 28.83 14.50
N ALA A 13 -9.73 28.33 15.02
CA ALA A 13 -8.44 29.01 15.07
C ALA A 13 -7.64 28.95 13.76
N THR A 14 -7.97 28.02 12.84
CA THR A 14 -7.19 27.84 11.62
C THR A 14 -7.67 28.68 10.44
N PRO A 15 -6.74 29.11 9.57
CA PRO A 15 -7.08 29.78 8.32
C PRO A 15 -8.06 28.94 7.48
N SER A 16 -8.94 29.60 6.74
CA SER A 16 -10.03 28.96 5.96
C SER A 16 -9.59 27.81 5.04
N GLY A 17 -8.31 27.76 4.64
CA GLY A 17 -7.75 26.72 3.80
C GLY A 17 -7.64 25.33 4.45
N TRP A 18 -7.56 25.25 5.78
CA TRP A 18 -7.38 23.99 6.52
C TRP A 18 -8.66 23.48 7.21
N ARG A 19 -9.73 24.27 7.19
CA ARG A 19 -11.00 23.89 7.83
C ARG A 19 -11.57 22.57 7.32
N GLY A 20 -11.43 22.27 6.01
CA GLY A 20 -11.86 21.02 5.43
C GLY A 20 -11.08 19.80 5.95
N ALA A 21 -9.76 19.95 6.12
CA ALA A 21 -8.92 18.88 6.67
C ALA A 21 -9.27 18.57 8.13
N ILE A 22 -9.52 19.61 8.93
CA ILE A 22 -9.89 19.46 10.33
C ILE A 22 -11.31 18.90 10.49
N ALA A 23 -12.25 19.29 9.63
CA ALA A 23 -13.58 18.70 9.61
C ALA A 23 -13.53 17.20 9.25
N GLY A 24 -12.67 16.81 8.29
CA GLY A 24 -12.40 15.41 7.97
C GLY A 24 -11.86 14.61 9.16
N LEU A 25 -10.95 15.19 9.90
CA LEU A 25 -10.36 14.61 11.11
C LEU A 25 -11.41 14.38 12.21
N LEU A 26 -12.30 15.36 12.43
CA LEU A 26 -13.41 15.26 13.40
C LEU A 26 -14.41 14.16 13.05
N LEU A 27 -14.86 14.12 11.79
CA LEU A 27 -15.78 13.09 11.32
C LEU A 27 -15.14 11.69 11.41
N GLY A 28 -13.84 11.60 11.18
CA GLY A 28 -13.11 10.36 11.34
C GLY A 28 -13.08 9.83 12.76
N VAL A 29 -12.83 10.70 13.72
CA VAL A 29 -12.86 10.34 15.15
C VAL A 29 -14.27 9.88 15.56
N LEU A 30 -15.32 10.57 15.10
CA LEU A 30 -16.71 10.20 15.40
C LEU A 30 -17.10 8.86 14.76
N SER A 31 -16.68 8.61 13.52
CA SER A 31 -16.90 7.33 12.83
C SER A 31 -16.16 6.18 13.52
N ALA A 32 -14.93 6.41 13.96
CA ALA A 32 -14.15 5.43 14.71
C ALA A 32 -14.79 5.08 16.05
N LEU A 33 -15.31 6.07 16.77
CA LEU A 33 -16.06 5.83 18.01
C LEU A 33 -17.34 5.01 17.76
N GLY A 34 -18.07 5.27 16.68
CA GLY A 34 -19.25 4.49 16.29
C GLY A 34 -18.91 3.04 15.94
N ALA A 35 -17.76 2.79 15.30
CA ALA A 35 -17.32 1.44 14.96
C ALA A 35 -16.90 0.59 16.19
N ILE A 36 -16.43 1.21 17.28
CA ILE A 36 -16.09 0.52 18.54
C ILE A 36 -17.31 -0.16 19.15
N VAL A 37 -18.48 0.45 19.03
CA VAL A 37 -19.71 -0.04 19.66
C VAL A 37 -20.22 -1.34 19.01
N ASN A 38 -19.90 -1.57 17.74
CA ASN A 38 -20.45 -2.68 16.94
C ASN A 38 -19.49 -3.89 16.82
N HIS A 39 -18.46 -3.97 17.64
CA HIS A 39 -17.46 -5.03 17.53
C HIS A 39 -17.87 -6.28 18.33
N SER A 40 -17.90 -7.45 17.65
CA SER A 40 -18.20 -8.73 18.30
C SER A 40 -16.98 -9.28 19.07
N GLU A 41 -17.21 -9.92 20.20
CA GLU A 41 -16.17 -10.57 21.00
C GLU A 41 -15.76 -11.93 20.43
N GLY A 42 -14.47 -12.22 20.39
CA GLY A 42 -13.92 -13.50 19.96
C GLY A 42 -13.87 -14.56 21.08
N GLU A 43 -13.81 -15.81 20.69
CA GLU A 43 -13.64 -16.95 21.61
C GLU A 43 -12.19 -17.45 21.55
N GLY A 44 -11.62 -17.84 22.69
CA GLY A 44 -10.34 -18.51 22.82
C GLY A 44 -10.51 -19.97 23.24
N GLY A 45 -9.60 -20.86 22.81
CA GLY A 45 -9.61 -22.26 23.22
C GLY A 45 -8.37 -23.00 22.70
N GLN A 46 -7.95 -24.02 23.44
CA GLN A 46 -6.86 -24.90 23.02
C GLN A 46 -7.42 -26.07 22.19
N ASP A 47 -6.71 -26.41 21.08
CA ASP A 47 -7.01 -27.54 20.20
C ASP A 47 -8.43 -27.52 19.57
N VAL A 48 -8.75 -26.40 18.96
CA VAL A 48 -10.02 -26.15 18.26
C VAL A 48 -9.92 -26.62 16.80
N SER A 49 -11.00 -27.22 16.28
CA SER A 49 -11.15 -27.48 14.86
C SER A 49 -12.22 -26.54 14.29
N ALA A 50 -11.92 -25.88 13.19
CA ALA A 50 -12.83 -24.94 12.54
C ALA A 50 -12.88 -25.16 11.03
N LEU A 51 -14.06 -25.08 10.44
CA LEU A 51 -14.26 -24.97 9.00
C LEU A 51 -14.25 -23.48 8.67
N ALA A 52 -13.27 -23.04 7.91
CA ALA A 52 -13.04 -21.64 7.68
C ALA A 52 -12.98 -21.32 6.18
N ARG A 53 -13.66 -20.24 5.79
CA ARG A 53 -13.56 -19.67 4.43
C ARG A 53 -12.47 -18.59 4.42
N ILE A 54 -11.58 -18.67 3.45
CA ILE A 54 -10.52 -17.72 3.24
C ILE A 54 -11.09 -16.41 2.68
N GLU A 55 -10.92 -15.33 3.40
CA GLU A 55 -11.40 -13.99 3.01
C GLU A 55 -10.30 -13.15 2.35
N ASP A 56 -9.04 -13.38 2.74
CA ASP A 56 -7.88 -12.75 2.11
C ASP A 56 -6.82 -13.83 1.84
N ALA A 57 -6.26 -13.83 0.63
CA ALA A 57 -5.31 -14.85 0.21
C ALA A 57 -4.09 -14.91 1.12
N GLY A 58 -3.60 -16.12 1.35
CA GLY A 58 -2.48 -16.36 2.24
C GLY A 58 -1.22 -15.64 1.77
N ARG A 59 -0.54 -14.94 2.69
CA ARG A 59 0.76 -14.31 2.45
C ARG A 59 1.84 -15.04 3.23
N ARG A 60 2.99 -15.26 2.62
CA ARG A 60 4.16 -15.72 3.37
C ARG A 60 4.62 -14.60 4.29
N SER A 61 4.49 -14.77 5.61
CA SER A 61 4.96 -13.77 6.58
C SER A 61 6.43 -13.94 6.96
N THR A 62 6.92 -15.18 6.92
CA THR A 62 8.32 -15.57 7.13
C THR A 62 8.57 -16.89 6.41
N PRO A 63 9.83 -17.29 6.12
CA PRO A 63 10.10 -18.61 5.57
C PRO A 63 9.44 -19.70 6.43
N GLY A 64 8.59 -20.51 5.82
CA GLY A 64 7.85 -21.57 6.50
C GLY A 64 6.55 -21.16 7.22
N ARG A 65 6.11 -19.91 7.13
CA ARG A 65 4.84 -19.45 7.73
C ARG A 65 3.95 -18.78 6.71
N VAL A 66 2.67 -19.17 6.72
CA VAL A 66 1.61 -18.56 5.92
C VAL A 66 0.60 -17.93 6.85
N THR A 67 0.20 -16.71 6.55
CA THR A 67 -0.86 -16.01 7.29
C THR A 67 -1.99 -15.63 6.34
N PHE A 68 -3.23 -15.79 6.77
CA PHE A 68 -4.42 -15.42 6.00
C PHE A 68 -5.56 -15.04 6.94
N LEU A 69 -6.52 -14.29 6.40
CA LEU A 69 -7.76 -14.00 7.10
C LEU A 69 -8.83 -15.01 6.68
N ALA A 70 -9.59 -15.50 7.64
CA ALA A 70 -10.65 -16.47 7.40
C ALA A 70 -11.90 -16.16 8.22
N SER A 71 -13.06 -16.51 7.69
CA SER A 71 -14.34 -16.49 8.42
C SER A 71 -14.72 -17.90 8.83
N ASN A 72 -15.26 -18.05 10.05
CA ASN A 72 -15.75 -19.35 10.52
C ASN A 72 -17.07 -19.68 9.85
N GLN A 73 -17.13 -20.78 9.09
CA GLN A 73 -18.33 -21.21 8.35
C GLN A 73 -19.36 -21.93 9.24
N LEU A 74 -18.95 -22.40 10.41
CA LEU A 74 -19.86 -23.12 11.33
C LEU A 74 -20.70 -22.17 12.17
N ARG A 75 -20.43 -20.86 12.11
CA ARG A 75 -21.14 -19.87 12.93
C ARG A 75 -21.38 -18.60 12.11
N GLU A 76 -22.62 -18.36 11.73
CA GLU A 76 -23.01 -17.11 11.04
C GLU A 76 -22.72 -15.89 11.92
N GLY A 77 -22.13 -14.85 11.33
CA GLY A 77 -21.76 -13.62 12.04
C GLY A 77 -20.53 -13.75 12.94
N ALA A 78 -19.79 -14.87 12.89
CA ALA A 78 -18.55 -15.00 13.63
C ALA A 78 -17.50 -13.98 13.13
N PRO A 79 -16.72 -13.39 14.05
CA PRO A 79 -15.67 -12.46 13.68
C PRO A 79 -14.58 -13.13 12.84
N LEU A 80 -13.82 -12.31 12.09
CA LEU A 80 -12.70 -12.78 11.29
C LEU A 80 -11.60 -13.38 12.18
N LEU A 81 -10.98 -14.44 11.68
CA LEU A 81 -9.84 -15.11 12.27
C LEU A 81 -8.57 -14.70 11.52
N HIS A 82 -7.54 -14.29 12.25
CA HIS A 82 -6.20 -14.19 11.69
C HIS A 82 -5.50 -15.55 11.88
N VAL A 83 -5.35 -16.29 10.79
CA VAL A 83 -4.76 -17.62 10.81
C VAL A 83 -3.27 -17.54 10.50
N SER A 84 -2.46 -18.12 11.38
CA SER A 84 -1.03 -18.34 11.16
C SER A 84 -0.78 -19.85 11.13
N ALA A 85 -0.34 -20.39 10.00
CA ALA A 85 -0.02 -21.79 9.80
C ALA A 85 1.49 -21.97 9.64
N ILE A 86 2.06 -22.99 10.32
CA ILE A 86 3.43 -23.44 10.07
C ILE A 86 3.39 -24.40 8.88
N GLU A 87 4.35 -24.26 7.94
CA GLU A 87 4.48 -24.99 6.69
C GLU A 87 3.40 -26.02 6.40
N LEU A 88 2.60 -25.75 5.39
CA LEU A 88 1.61 -26.71 4.93
C LEU A 88 2.34 -27.88 4.28
N PRO A 89 2.04 -29.15 4.64
CA PRO A 89 2.73 -30.32 4.13
C PRO A 89 2.54 -30.53 2.61
N TRP A 90 1.58 -29.84 2.01
CA TRP A 90 1.39 -29.75 0.57
C TRP A 90 1.97 -28.44 0.06
N ARG A 91 3.04 -28.53 -0.60
CA ARG A 91 4.03 -27.56 -1.10
C ARG A 91 3.56 -26.19 -1.61
N ASN A 92 2.27 -25.84 -1.58
CA ASN A 92 1.72 -24.63 -2.17
C ASN A 92 0.74 -23.91 -1.25
N ALA A 93 1.25 -23.33 -0.17
CA ALA A 93 0.48 -22.32 0.57
C ALA A 93 0.11 -21.10 -0.31
N ALA A 94 0.86 -20.86 -1.37
CA ALA A 94 0.50 -19.93 -2.44
C ALA A 94 -0.73 -20.37 -3.28
N SER A 95 -1.27 -21.56 -3.05
CA SER A 95 -2.45 -22.07 -3.74
C SER A 95 -3.76 -21.82 -2.99
N LEU A 96 -3.72 -21.30 -1.76
CA LEU A 96 -4.94 -20.92 -1.05
C LEU A 96 -5.51 -19.62 -1.65
N ARG A 97 -6.75 -19.72 -2.14
CA ARG A 97 -7.44 -18.63 -2.80
C ARG A 97 -8.52 -18.03 -1.91
N LYS A 98 -8.85 -16.79 -2.15
CA LYS A 98 -10.05 -16.19 -1.55
C LYS A 98 -11.29 -17.00 -1.93
N GLY A 99 -12.10 -17.35 -0.94
CA GLY A 99 -13.29 -18.16 -1.11
C GLY A 99 -13.08 -19.65 -0.88
N ASP A 100 -11.83 -20.14 -0.82
CA ASP A 100 -11.55 -21.52 -0.46
C ASP A 100 -12.07 -21.81 0.95
N VAL A 101 -12.63 -22.99 1.13
CA VAL A 101 -13.06 -23.47 2.45
C VAL A 101 -12.11 -24.59 2.89
N VAL A 102 -11.49 -24.40 4.04
CA VAL A 102 -10.49 -25.31 4.59
C VAL A 102 -10.83 -25.72 6.01
N TRP A 103 -10.43 -26.93 6.41
CA TRP A 103 -10.41 -27.33 7.81
C TRP A 103 -9.13 -26.83 8.46
N LEU A 104 -9.30 -26.16 9.59
CA LEU A 104 -8.22 -25.70 10.45
C LEU A 104 -8.25 -26.52 11.75
N ARG A 105 -7.08 -26.91 12.24
CA ARG A 105 -6.92 -27.48 13.59
C ARG A 105 -5.73 -26.82 14.28
N GLY A 106 -5.94 -26.32 15.49
CA GLY A 106 -4.89 -25.61 16.22
C GLY A 106 -5.41 -24.90 17.45
N ALA A 107 -4.67 -23.93 17.93
CA ALA A 107 -5.04 -23.11 19.09
C ALA A 107 -5.62 -21.77 18.65
N ALA A 108 -6.74 -21.41 19.23
CA ALA A 108 -7.36 -20.11 19.09
C ALA A 108 -7.00 -19.26 20.33
N GLU A 109 -6.46 -18.07 20.11
CA GLU A 109 -6.15 -17.10 21.15
C GLU A 109 -6.98 -15.84 20.91
N ARG A 110 -7.66 -15.38 21.94
CA ARG A 110 -8.39 -14.11 21.88
C ARG A 110 -7.38 -12.97 21.80
N ILE A 111 -7.66 -11.98 20.99
CA ILE A 111 -6.84 -10.78 20.91
C ILE A 111 -7.12 -9.93 22.15
N GLU A 112 -6.08 -9.74 22.99
CA GLU A 112 -6.14 -8.88 24.16
C GLU A 112 -5.85 -7.43 23.75
N ARG A 113 -6.62 -6.47 24.28
CA ARG A 113 -6.50 -5.04 23.94
C ARG A 113 -5.37 -4.33 24.71
N GLU A 114 -4.51 -5.07 25.40
CA GLU A 114 -3.51 -4.49 26.32
C GLU A 114 -2.44 -3.64 25.60
N GLY A 115 -2.15 -3.91 24.33
CA GLY A 115 -1.12 -3.20 23.56
C GLY A 115 -1.51 -1.81 23.02
N GLY A 116 -2.75 -1.36 23.24
CA GLY A 116 -3.26 -0.08 22.73
C GLY A 116 -3.54 -0.04 21.21
N PRO A 117 -4.06 1.09 20.69
CA PRO A 117 -4.51 1.18 19.29
C PRO A 117 -3.38 1.05 18.25
N TRP A 118 -2.15 1.21 18.65
CA TRP A 118 -0.96 1.16 17.79
C TRP A 118 -0.26 -0.21 17.77
N SER A 119 -0.74 -1.18 18.58
CA SER A 119 -0.19 -2.53 18.59
C SER A 119 -0.65 -3.35 17.38
N TRP A 120 0.00 -4.51 17.17
CA TRP A 120 -0.41 -5.49 16.18
C TRP A 120 -1.84 -5.99 16.45
N ASP A 121 -2.18 -6.24 17.69
CA ASP A 121 -3.50 -6.68 18.13
C ASP A 121 -4.55 -5.59 17.89
N GLY A 122 -4.22 -4.33 18.16
CA GLY A 122 -5.05 -3.19 17.80
C GLY A 122 -5.28 -3.06 16.28
N TYR A 123 -4.27 -3.36 15.47
CA TYR A 123 -4.40 -3.40 14.02
C TYR A 123 -5.35 -4.51 13.55
N LEU A 124 -5.19 -5.74 14.05
CA LEU A 124 -6.05 -6.87 13.73
C LEU A 124 -7.49 -6.60 14.16
N TRP A 125 -7.66 -6.07 15.38
CA TRP A 125 -8.98 -5.74 15.92
C TRP A 125 -9.73 -4.71 15.04
N ARG A 126 -9.05 -3.67 14.55
CA ARG A 126 -9.65 -2.70 13.61
C ARG A 126 -10.09 -3.31 12.28
N ARG A 127 -9.53 -4.43 11.88
CA ARG A 127 -9.95 -5.21 10.70
C ARG A 127 -11.11 -6.18 10.99
N GLY A 128 -11.69 -6.13 12.17
CA GLY A 128 -12.76 -7.05 12.56
C GLY A 128 -12.25 -8.42 13.00
N VAL A 129 -10.95 -8.56 13.22
CA VAL A 129 -10.34 -9.78 13.73
C VAL A 129 -10.36 -9.73 15.25
N SER A 130 -11.00 -10.70 15.88
CA SER A 130 -11.04 -10.80 17.33
C SER A 130 -10.26 -11.99 17.89
N THR A 131 -9.80 -12.88 17.03
CA THR A 131 -9.12 -14.11 17.40
C THR A 131 -7.94 -14.36 16.48
N THR A 132 -6.78 -14.65 17.04
CA THR A 132 -5.65 -15.22 16.31
C THR A 132 -5.73 -16.75 16.41
N PHE A 133 -5.52 -17.41 15.28
CA PHE A 133 -5.56 -18.88 15.20
C PHE A 133 -4.21 -19.42 14.76
N ARG A 134 -3.54 -20.15 15.65
CA ARG A 134 -2.28 -20.84 15.34
C ARG A 134 -2.59 -22.23 14.81
N ALA A 135 -2.72 -22.35 13.48
CA ALA A 135 -3.03 -23.62 12.85
C ALA A 135 -1.80 -24.54 12.87
N ARG A 136 -1.98 -25.72 13.46
CA ARG A 136 -1.04 -26.87 13.34
C ARG A 136 -1.32 -27.69 12.09
N TYR A 137 -2.57 -27.65 11.61
CA TYR A 137 -2.99 -28.36 10.42
C TYR A 137 -3.98 -27.51 9.63
N VAL A 138 -3.80 -27.47 8.31
CA VAL A 138 -4.72 -26.87 7.34
C VAL A 138 -4.96 -27.91 6.27
N SER A 139 -6.21 -28.24 6.01
CA SER A 139 -6.55 -29.21 4.94
C SER A 139 -6.35 -28.61 3.56
N LYS A 140 -6.32 -29.46 2.53
CA LYS A 140 -6.61 -29.00 1.18
C LYS A 140 -8.01 -28.36 1.16
N PRO A 141 -8.30 -27.45 0.22
CA PRO A 141 -9.64 -26.88 0.10
C PRO A 141 -10.69 -28.00 -0.04
N VAL A 142 -11.70 -27.96 0.83
CA VAL A 142 -12.89 -28.84 0.76
C VAL A 142 -13.84 -28.31 -0.32
N VAL A 143 -13.89 -26.99 -0.44
CA VAL A 143 -14.58 -26.28 -1.50
C VAL A 143 -13.59 -25.29 -2.08
N GLU A 144 -13.35 -25.36 -3.37
CA GLU A 144 -12.54 -24.39 -4.09
C GLU A 144 -13.36 -23.14 -4.35
N GLY A 145 -12.80 -21.97 -3.98
CA GLY A 145 -13.40 -20.68 -4.26
C GLY A 145 -13.37 -20.40 -5.77
N ASP A 146 -14.38 -19.71 -6.26
CA ASP A 146 -14.34 -19.16 -7.61
C ASP A 146 -13.26 -18.06 -7.67
N PRO A 147 -12.19 -18.24 -8.44
CA PRO A 147 -11.11 -17.26 -8.48
C PRO A 147 -11.54 -15.90 -9.07
N GLY A 148 -12.69 -15.87 -9.76
CA GLY A 148 -13.11 -14.70 -10.50
C GLY A 148 -12.14 -14.32 -11.64
N VAL A 149 -12.60 -13.50 -12.59
CA VAL A 149 -11.83 -13.16 -13.80
C VAL A 149 -10.49 -12.44 -13.47
N LEU A 150 -10.50 -11.56 -12.49
CA LEU A 150 -9.28 -10.82 -12.11
C LEU A 150 -8.20 -11.71 -11.52
N GLN A 151 -8.58 -12.70 -10.69
CA GLN A 151 -7.62 -13.65 -10.11
C GLN A 151 -7.05 -14.58 -11.17
N VAL A 152 -7.89 -15.08 -12.09
CA VAL A 152 -7.43 -15.87 -13.24
C VAL A 152 -6.41 -15.08 -14.08
N ALA A 153 -6.69 -13.80 -14.35
CA ALA A 153 -5.77 -12.94 -15.08
C ALA A 153 -4.46 -12.72 -14.30
N ARG A 154 -4.52 -12.53 -12.98
CA ARG A 154 -3.33 -12.40 -12.12
C ARG A 154 -2.49 -13.67 -12.17
N ASP A 155 -3.10 -14.85 -11.97
CA ASP A 155 -2.41 -16.13 -12.01
C ASP A 155 -1.77 -16.37 -13.39
N TRP A 156 -2.43 -15.93 -14.46
CA TRP A 156 -1.89 -15.99 -15.81
C TRP A 156 -0.63 -15.12 -15.97
N VAL A 157 -0.68 -13.87 -15.51
CA VAL A 157 0.48 -12.96 -15.56
C VAL A 157 1.66 -13.52 -14.77
N GLN A 158 1.42 -14.06 -13.57
CA GLN A 158 2.47 -14.65 -12.76
C GLN A 158 3.10 -15.86 -13.45
N ARG A 159 2.28 -16.78 -13.92
CA ARG A 159 2.76 -17.99 -14.68
C ARG A 159 3.53 -17.56 -15.92
N ARG A 160 2.98 -16.63 -16.72
CA ARG A 160 3.62 -16.18 -17.95
C ARG A 160 4.96 -15.48 -17.69
N THR A 161 5.08 -14.71 -16.62
CA THR A 161 6.36 -14.11 -16.21
C THR A 161 7.38 -15.20 -15.85
N THR A 162 6.96 -16.23 -15.09
CA THR A 162 7.84 -17.35 -14.73
C THR A 162 8.25 -18.18 -15.94
N GLU A 163 7.36 -18.41 -16.90
CA GLU A 163 7.66 -19.09 -18.15
C GLU A 163 8.69 -18.33 -19.01
N LEU A 164 8.58 -16.98 -19.07
CA LEU A 164 9.45 -16.16 -19.88
C LEU A 164 10.83 -15.94 -19.24
N LEU A 165 10.89 -15.74 -17.92
CA LEU A 165 12.11 -15.34 -17.21
C LEU A 165 12.67 -16.41 -16.27
N GLY A 166 11.94 -17.51 -16.06
CA GLY A 166 12.25 -18.46 -14.99
C GLY A 166 12.05 -17.86 -13.59
N GLU A 167 12.62 -18.51 -12.57
CA GLU A 167 12.57 -18.05 -11.17
C GLU A 167 13.69 -17.00 -10.86
N ARG A 168 13.92 -16.07 -11.78
CA ARG A 168 14.94 -15.03 -11.60
C ARG A 168 14.45 -13.94 -10.67
N ARG A 169 15.37 -13.37 -9.90
CA ARG A 169 15.10 -12.22 -9.01
C ARG A 169 14.51 -11.02 -9.75
N GLY A 170 14.98 -10.78 -10.99
CA GLY A 170 14.50 -9.67 -11.80
C GLY A 170 13.02 -9.79 -12.17
N GLY A 171 12.52 -11.00 -12.47
CA GLY A 171 11.11 -11.28 -12.70
C GLY A 171 10.27 -11.11 -11.43
N ALA A 172 10.78 -11.59 -10.29
CA ALA A 172 10.13 -11.42 -9.00
C ALA A 172 9.99 -9.94 -8.61
N LEU A 173 11.01 -9.13 -8.88
CA LEU A 173 10.95 -7.68 -8.64
C LEU A 173 9.95 -6.98 -9.57
N PHE A 174 9.89 -7.35 -10.85
CA PHE A 174 8.88 -6.84 -11.75
C PHE A 174 7.47 -7.16 -11.23
N LEU A 175 7.19 -8.41 -10.88
CA LEU A 175 5.89 -8.82 -10.33
C LEU A 175 5.55 -8.07 -9.04
N SER A 176 6.51 -7.89 -8.15
CA SER A 176 6.29 -7.18 -6.90
C SER A 176 6.03 -5.69 -7.12
N MET A 177 6.87 -5.02 -7.90
CA MET A 177 6.80 -3.56 -8.07
C MET A 177 5.70 -3.10 -9.00
N ALA A 178 5.46 -3.82 -10.11
CA ALA A 178 4.44 -3.42 -11.08
C ALA A 178 3.04 -3.93 -10.72
N LEU A 179 2.94 -5.08 -10.04
CA LEU A 179 1.69 -5.81 -9.88
C LEU A 179 1.38 -6.17 -8.41
N GLY A 180 2.25 -5.82 -7.46
CA GLY A 180 2.03 -6.01 -6.03
C GLY A 180 2.19 -7.44 -5.52
N TYR A 181 2.83 -8.35 -6.27
CA TYR A 181 3.08 -9.74 -5.84
C TYR A 181 4.29 -9.82 -4.91
N ARG A 182 4.09 -9.74 -3.61
CA ARG A 182 5.18 -9.78 -2.63
C ARG A 182 5.70 -11.18 -2.34
N ASP A 183 4.85 -12.18 -2.48
CA ASP A 183 5.13 -13.57 -2.09
C ASP A 183 6.24 -14.22 -2.94
N VAL A 184 6.57 -13.61 -4.09
CA VAL A 184 7.62 -14.08 -4.99
C VAL A 184 9.02 -13.57 -4.61
N LEU A 185 9.11 -12.59 -3.68
CA LEU A 185 10.39 -12.05 -3.23
C LEU A 185 11.00 -12.92 -2.13
N SER A 186 12.34 -13.04 -2.15
CA SER A 186 13.05 -13.65 -1.03
C SER A 186 13.03 -12.72 0.18
N SER A 187 12.87 -13.28 1.39
CA SER A 187 12.91 -12.54 2.65
C SER A 187 14.20 -11.75 2.84
N TYR A 188 15.31 -12.25 2.30
CA TYR A 188 16.61 -11.56 2.34
C TYR A 188 16.60 -10.24 1.53
N LEU A 189 16.06 -10.27 0.31
CA LEU A 189 15.94 -9.09 -0.54
C LEU A 189 14.91 -8.09 0.01
N GLU A 190 13.78 -8.59 0.49
CA GLU A 190 12.76 -7.76 1.15
C GLU A 190 13.31 -7.07 2.40
N GLY A 191 14.09 -7.79 3.22
CA GLY A 191 14.76 -7.25 4.40
C GLY A 191 15.76 -6.15 4.05
N ALA A 192 16.58 -6.34 3.00
CA ALA A 192 17.52 -5.34 2.53
C ALA A 192 16.82 -4.06 2.03
N ILE A 193 15.77 -4.19 1.23
CA ILE A 193 14.97 -3.08 0.72
C ILE A 193 14.30 -2.32 1.87
N THR A 194 13.80 -3.04 2.88
CA THR A 194 13.19 -2.46 4.09
C THR A 194 14.22 -1.66 4.90
N LYS A 195 15.40 -2.23 5.12
CA LYS A 195 16.51 -1.60 5.85
C LYS A 195 16.98 -0.29 5.21
N LEU A 196 16.89 -0.21 3.88
CA LEU A 196 17.21 0.98 3.11
C LEU A 196 16.05 2.01 3.04
N GLY A 197 14.89 1.74 3.67
CA GLY A 197 13.74 2.64 3.67
C GLY A 197 12.95 2.66 2.36
N LEU A 198 13.11 1.62 1.53
CA LEU A 198 12.49 1.49 0.21
C LEU A 198 11.29 0.53 0.19
N THR A 199 10.77 0.11 1.35
CA THR A 199 9.63 -0.84 1.46
C THR A 199 8.41 -0.40 0.66
N HIS A 200 8.20 0.91 0.54
CA HIS A 200 7.09 1.49 -0.22
C HIS A 200 7.17 1.20 -1.72
N LEU A 201 8.31 0.77 -2.27
CA LEU A 201 8.46 0.36 -3.68
C LEU A 201 7.92 -1.05 -3.93
N LEU A 202 7.89 -1.90 -2.89
CA LEU A 202 7.35 -3.26 -2.95
C LEU A 202 5.83 -3.30 -2.81
N VAL A 203 5.25 -2.21 -2.37
CA VAL A 203 3.78 -2.00 -2.33
C VAL A 203 3.43 -1.10 -3.49
N VAL A 204 2.35 -1.39 -4.20
CA VAL A 204 1.89 -0.45 -5.22
C VAL A 204 1.55 0.87 -4.55
N SER A 205 2.39 1.86 -4.81
CA SER A 205 2.36 3.17 -4.16
C SER A 205 1.43 4.14 -4.90
N GLY A 206 1.05 5.21 -4.20
CA GLY A 206 0.30 6.30 -4.84
C GLY A 206 1.03 6.93 -6.02
N TYR A 207 2.38 6.94 -6.00
CA TYR A 207 3.19 7.41 -7.12
C TYR A 207 3.00 6.52 -8.37
N GLN A 208 2.99 5.19 -8.20
CA GLN A 208 2.77 4.24 -9.30
C GLN A 208 1.36 4.36 -9.89
N VAL A 209 0.34 4.50 -9.05
CA VAL A 209 -1.05 4.75 -9.50
C VAL A 209 -1.13 6.07 -10.29
N SER A 210 -0.50 7.13 -9.80
CA SER A 210 -0.43 8.42 -10.50
C SER A 210 0.31 8.32 -11.83
N MET A 211 1.35 7.50 -11.90
CA MET A 211 2.13 7.25 -13.11
C MET A 211 1.30 6.49 -14.16
N VAL A 212 0.59 5.43 -13.75
CA VAL A 212 -0.34 4.71 -14.64
C VAL A 212 -1.41 5.66 -15.17
N PHE A 213 -1.99 6.50 -14.31
CA PHE A 213 -2.93 7.52 -14.74
C PHE A 213 -2.31 8.46 -15.78
N ALA A 214 -1.10 8.97 -15.55
CA ALA A 214 -0.41 9.89 -16.46
C ALA A 214 -0.08 9.24 -17.82
N VAL A 215 0.40 8.00 -17.81
CA VAL A 215 0.73 7.23 -19.02
C VAL A 215 -0.52 6.99 -19.90
N VAL A 216 -1.68 6.83 -19.28
CA VAL A 216 -2.94 6.70 -20.02
C VAL A 216 -3.48 8.07 -20.45
N PHE A 217 -3.48 9.05 -19.53
CA PHE A 217 -4.06 10.37 -19.76
C PHE A 217 -3.31 11.18 -20.83
N MET A 218 -1.97 11.19 -20.79
CA MET A 218 -1.18 12.05 -21.68
C MET A 218 -1.37 11.72 -23.17
N PRO A 219 -1.26 10.46 -23.63
CA PRO A 219 -1.52 10.12 -25.03
C PRO A 219 -2.95 10.40 -25.45
N LEU A 220 -3.95 10.04 -24.59
CA LEU A 220 -5.33 10.31 -24.88
C LEU A 220 -5.62 11.81 -24.99
N ALA A 221 -5.02 12.62 -24.12
CA ALA A 221 -5.13 14.07 -24.18
C ALA A 221 -4.45 14.65 -25.43
N ALA A 222 -3.31 14.07 -25.86
CA ALA A 222 -2.65 14.48 -27.11
C ALA A 222 -3.52 14.19 -28.33
N VAL A 223 -4.09 12.98 -28.40
CA VAL A 223 -5.02 12.62 -29.49
C VAL A 223 -6.28 13.49 -29.46
N ALA A 224 -6.85 13.72 -28.28
CA ALA A 224 -8.03 14.59 -28.15
C ALA A 224 -7.75 16.03 -28.61
N ARG A 225 -6.53 16.54 -28.40
CA ARG A 225 -6.13 17.87 -28.92
C ARG A 225 -6.11 17.94 -30.43
N LEU A 226 -5.75 16.85 -31.09
CA LEU A 226 -5.72 16.78 -32.56
C LEU A 226 -7.13 16.68 -33.16
N LEU A 227 -8.08 16.09 -32.42
CA LEU A 227 -9.44 15.81 -32.93
C LEU A 227 -10.44 16.91 -32.61
N ALA A 228 -10.26 17.69 -31.55
CA ALA A 228 -11.22 18.74 -31.15
C ALA A 228 -10.59 19.80 -30.24
N PRO A 229 -11.19 21.02 -30.15
CA PRO A 229 -10.78 22.03 -29.17
C PRO A 229 -10.86 21.48 -27.77
N LEU A 230 -9.78 21.62 -27.01
CA LEU A 230 -9.51 20.90 -25.77
C LEU A 230 -10.54 21.07 -24.65
N GLY A 231 -11.29 22.15 -24.65
CA GLY A 231 -12.24 22.47 -23.58
C GLY A 231 -13.33 21.42 -23.38
N SER A 232 -13.83 20.82 -24.47
CA SER A 232 -14.96 19.88 -24.41
C SER A 232 -14.55 18.41 -24.11
N LEU A 233 -13.31 18.00 -24.40
CA LEU A 233 -12.88 16.59 -24.29
C LEU A 233 -12.00 16.30 -23.08
N ARG A 234 -11.39 17.30 -22.45
CA ARG A 234 -10.43 17.11 -21.36
C ARG A 234 -11.03 16.33 -20.17
N GLY A 235 -12.25 16.65 -19.77
CA GLY A 235 -12.95 15.94 -18.69
C GLY A 235 -13.26 14.50 -19.06
N LYS A 236 -13.71 14.24 -20.31
CA LYS A 236 -13.99 12.89 -20.79
C LYS A 236 -12.73 12.03 -20.83
N VAL A 237 -11.62 12.58 -21.31
CA VAL A 237 -10.30 11.91 -21.33
C VAL A 237 -9.85 11.59 -19.91
N ALA A 238 -10.01 12.51 -18.96
CA ALA A 238 -9.66 12.28 -17.56
C ALA A 238 -10.50 11.15 -16.94
N LEU A 239 -11.81 11.08 -17.25
CA LEU A 239 -12.67 9.99 -16.79
C LEU A 239 -12.28 8.63 -17.38
N VAL A 240 -11.93 8.57 -18.66
CA VAL A 240 -11.45 7.34 -19.30
C VAL A 240 -10.14 6.89 -18.65
N ALA A 241 -9.18 7.80 -18.46
CA ALA A 241 -7.92 7.50 -17.80
C ALA A 241 -8.13 7.04 -16.35
N LEU A 242 -9.06 7.66 -15.63
CA LEU A 242 -9.44 7.26 -14.27
C LEU A 242 -10.06 5.86 -14.26
N GLY A 243 -10.93 5.53 -15.19
CA GLY A 243 -11.55 4.21 -15.34
C GLY A 243 -10.51 3.11 -15.59
N ILE A 244 -9.54 3.35 -16.49
CA ILE A 244 -8.44 2.41 -16.77
C ILE A 244 -7.55 2.26 -15.52
N THR A 245 -7.25 3.35 -14.82
CA THR A 245 -6.48 3.31 -13.58
C THR A 245 -7.23 2.56 -12.48
N ALA A 246 -8.55 2.69 -12.39
CA ALA A 246 -9.39 1.92 -11.47
C ALA A 246 -9.34 0.42 -11.78
N LEU A 247 -9.41 0.03 -13.05
CA LEU A 247 -9.24 -1.37 -13.47
C LEU A 247 -7.85 -1.91 -13.09
N TYR A 248 -6.79 -1.12 -13.25
CA TYR A 248 -5.45 -1.49 -12.78
C TYR A 248 -5.43 -1.68 -11.26
N VAL A 249 -6.00 -0.75 -10.48
CA VAL A 249 -6.08 -0.88 -9.01
C VAL A 249 -6.85 -2.13 -8.60
N MET A 250 -7.95 -2.43 -9.27
CA MET A 250 -8.71 -3.68 -9.03
C MET A 250 -7.87 -4.92 -9.40
N PHE A 251 -7.16 -4.86 -10.53
CA PHE A 251 -6.30 -5.94 -10.99
C PHE A 251 -5.20 -6.28 -9.98
N ILE A 252 -4.54 -5.28 -9.38
CA ILE A 252 -3.50 -5.52 -8.36
C ILE A 252 -4.06 -5.94 -6.98
N GLY A 253 -5.38 -6.11 -6.86
CA GLY A 253 -6.06 -6.58 -5.64
C GLY A 253 -6.59 -5.47 -4.74
N ALA A 254 -6.79 -4.26 -5.29
CA ALA A 254 -7.35 -3.10 -4.58
C ALA A 254 -6.62 -2.81 -3.23
N GLU A 255 -5.29 -2.89 -3.24
CA GLU A 255 -4.51 -2.57 -2.05
C GLU A 255 -4.90 -1.20 -1.48
N VAL A 256 -4.95 -1.09 -0.16
CA VAL A 256 -5.44 0.11 0.53
C VAL A 256 -4.67 1.37 0.11
N SER A 257 -3.35 1.25 -0.14
CA SER A 257 -2.50 2.33 -0.64
C SER A 257 -2.92 2.81 -2.04
N ALA A 258 -3.11 1.87 -2.97
CA ALA A 258 -3.50 2.15 -4.35
C ALA A 258 -4.92 2.71 -4.42
N THR A 259 -5.83 2.20 -3.60
CA THR A 259 -7.22 2.67 -3.53
C THR A 259 -7.30 4.11 -3.03
N ARG A 260 -6.50 4.48 -2.01
CA ARG A 260 -6.41 5.87 -1.55
C ARG A 260 -5.91 6.82 -2.65
N ALA A 261 -4.89 6.38 -3.39
CA ALA A 261 -4.35 7.17 -4.50
C ALA A 261 -5.38 7.34 -5.64
N LEU A 262 -6.15 6.29 -5.93
CA LEU A 262 -7.25 6.37 -6.90
C LEU A 262 -8.34 7.35 -6.45
N ILE A 263 -8.71 7.36 -5.17
CA ILE A 263 -9.67 8.32 -4.60
C ILE A 263 -9.12 9.76 -4.74
N ALA A 264 -7.85 9.98 -4.40
CA ALA A 264 -7.22 11.28 -4.57
C ALA A 264 -7.20 11.74 -6.04
N ALA A 265 -6.89 10.84 -6.98
CA ALA A 265 -6.94 11.11 -8.42
C ALA A 265 -8.37 11.43 -8.89
N ALA A 266 -9.38 10.69 -8.40
CA ALA A 266 -10.79 10.95 -8.69
C ALA A 266 -11.23 12.34 -8.20
N CYS A 267 -10.84 12.74 -6.99
CA CYS A 267 -11.09 14.08 -6.46
C CYS A 267 -10.46 15.17 -7.34
N LEU A 268 -9.22 14.97 -7.78
CA LEU A 268 -8.52 15.91 -8.67
C LEU A 268 -9.21 16.01 -10.05
N CYS A 269 -9.65 14.89 -10.60
CA CYS A 269 -10.41 14.88 -11.87
C CYS A 269 -11.76 15.60 -11.72
N ALA A 270 -12.51 15.31 -10.66
CA ALA A 270 -13.79 15.97 -10.39
C ALA A 270 -13.65 17.49 -10.24
N GLU A 271 -12.62 17.94 -9.52
CA GLU A 271 -12.33 19.37 -9.39
C GLU A 271 -11.94 20.04 -10.71
N ALA A 272 -11.16 19.35 -11.54
CA ALA A 272 -10.79 19.87 -12.86
C ALA A 272 -12.01 20.02 -13.78
N MET A 273 -13.07 19.23 -13.56
CA MET A 273 -14.33 19.33 -14.30
C MET A 273 -15.23 20.48 -13.82
N VAL A 274 -15.17 20.82 -12.53
CA VAL A 274 -16.01 21.86 -11.89
C VAL A 274 -15.32 23.23 -11.87
N GLU A 275 -14.06 23.31 -12.32
CA GLU A 275 -13.23 24.55 -12.30
C GLU A 275 -13.17 25.23 -10.91
N SER A 276 -13.19 24.41 -9.86
CA SER A 276 -13.40 24.87 -8.47
C SER A 276 -12.20 25.54 -7.86
N GLY A 277 -11.27 26.07 -8.44
CA GLY A 277 -10.14 26.88 -7.94
C GLY A 277 -9.63 26.59 -6.49
N ARG A 278 -9.92 25.39 -5.94
CA ARG A 278 -9.58 25.02 -4.56
C ARG A 278 -8.08 25.00 -4.33
N ARG A 279 -7.67 25.46 -3.14
CA ARG A 279 -6.26 25.40 -2.72
C ARG A 279 -5.82 23.95 -2.50
N PHE A 280 -4.52 23.66 -2.64
CA PHE A 280 -3.94 22.33 -2.44
C PHE A 280 -4.31 21.71 -1.08
N SER A 281 -4.30 22.50 0.00
CA SER A 281 -4.71 22.05 1.35
C SER A 281 -6.18 21.59 1.43
N GLN A 282 -7.08 22.27 0.71
CA GLN A 282 -8.49 21.89 0.65
C GLN A 282 -8.69 20.56 -0.07
N ARG A 283 -7.90 20.29 -1.12
CA ARG A 283 -7.92 19.02 -1.85
C ARG A 283 -7.48 17.86 -0.97
N ILE A 284 -6.40 18.04 -0.20
CA ILE A 284 -5.95 17.06 0.78
C ILE A 284 -7.06 16.79 1.80
N GLY A 285 -7.70 17.83 2.31
CA GLY A 285 -8.79 17.72 3.28
C GLY A 285 -9.99 16.95 2.77
N VAL A 286 -10.41 17.19 1.52
CA VAL A 286 -11.52 16.44 0.90
C VAL A 286 -11.15 14.97 0.71
N ALA A 287 -9.94 14.69 0.21
CA ALA A 287 -9.47 13.30 0.05
C ALA A 287 -9.40 12.56 1.39
N LEU A 288 -8.90 13.21 2.45
CA LEU A 288 -8.86 12.66 3.80
C LEU A 288 -10.27 12.38 4.32
N LEU A 289 -11.20 13.30 4.12
CA LEU A 289 -12.60 13.13 4.53
C LEU A 289 -13.24 11.90 3.85
N ILE A 290 -13.06 11.74 2.54
CA ILE A 290 -13.59 10.59 1.81
C ILE A 290 -12.97 9.29 2.31
N VAL A 291 -11.65 9.24 2.48
CA VAL A 291 -10.96 8.07 3.02
C VAL A 291 -11.50 7.71 4.41
N GLN A 292 -11.74 8.72 5.25
CA GLN A 292 -12.21 8.52 6.60
C GLN A 292 -13.67 8.04 6.67
N LEU A 293 -14.52 8.50 5.76
CA LEU A 293 -15.90 8.02 5.64
C LEU A 293 -15.96 6.57 5.16
N LEU A 294 -15.07 6.17 4.25
CA LEU A 294 -15.00 4.80 3.74
C LEU A 294 -14.35 3.83 4.74
N TRP A 295 -13.37 4.30 5.51
CA TRP A 295 -12.64 3.51 6.51
C TRP A 295 -12.56 4.29 7.83
N PRO A 296 -13.46 4.05 8.79
CA PRO A 296 -13.50 4.78 10.06
C PRO A 296 -12.19 4.77 10.85
N TRP A 297 -11.40 3.71 10.72
CA TRP A 297 -10.11 3.54 11.41
C TRP A 297 -8.90 4.07 10.63
N ALA A 298 -9.13 4.73 9.47
CA ALA A 298 -8.06 5.12 8.53
C ALA A 298 -6.94 5.93 9.20
N LEU A 299 -7.26 6.87 10.09
CA LEU A 299 -6.27 7.71 10.77
C LEU A 299 -5.35 6.92 11.71
N LEU A 300 -5.75 5.73 12.16
CA LEU A 300 -4.94 4.86 12.99
C LEU A 300 -4.05 3.93 12.15
N GLU A 301 -4.20 3.92 10.84
CA GLU A 301 -3.36 3.12 9.95
C GLU A 301 -2.11 3.90 9.54
N ILE A 302 -0.93 3.30 9.78
CA ILE A 302 0.37 3.90 9.42
C ILE A 302 0.42 4.31 7.95
N GLY A 303 -0.13 3.50 7.04
CA GLY A 303 -0.15 3.79 5.61
C GLY A 303 -0.94 5.05 5.26
N VAL A 304 -2.01 5.37 5.99
CA VAL A 304 -2.77 6.62 5.84
C VAL A 304 -1.96 7.79 6.36
N GLN A 305 -1.41 7.67 7.57
CA GLN A 305 -0.57 8.69 8.18
C GLN A 305 0.61 9.06 7.27
N LEU A 306 1.33 8.07 6.75
CA LEU A 306 2.44 8.28 5.81
C LEU A 306 2.00 8.96 4.52
N THR A 307 0.83 8.59 3.97
CA THR A 307 0.31 9.22 2.75
C THR A 307 0.02 10.69 2.96
N PHE A 308 -0.66 11.06 4.04
CA PHE A 308 -1.01 12.45 4.31
C PHE A 308 0.18 13.27 4.78
N ALA A 309 1.10 12.69 5.56
CA ALA A 309 2.37 13.34 5.90
C ALA A 309 3.20 13.65 4.64
N ALA A 310 3.28 12.72 3.69
CA ALA A 310 3.95 12.95 2.42
C ALA A 310 3.30 14.09 1.61
N LEU A 311 1.97 14.14 1.54
CA LEU A 311 1.25 15.22 0.86
C LEU A 311 1.50 16.59 1.51
N VAL A 312 1.54 16.65 2.83
CA VAL A 312 1.91 17.88 3.58
C VAL A 312 3.35 18.24 3.26
N GLY A 313 4.29 17.31 3.32
CA GLY A 313 5.69 17.51 2.96
C GLY A 313 5.87 18.03 1.53
N ILE A 314 5.11 17.50 0.54
CA ILE A 314 5.09 18.03 -0.82
C ILE A 314 4.63 19.49 -0.85
N GLY A 315 3.59 19.83 -0.10
CA GLY A 315 3.08 21.20 0.00
C GLY A 315 4.11 22.17 0.56
N ILE A 316 4.75 21.81 1.66
CA ILE A 316 5.82 22.60 2.31
C ILE A 316 7.02 22.74 1.37
N GLY A 317 7.51 21.65 0.83
CA GLY A 317 8.70 21.65 -0.04
C GLY A 317 8.52 22.51 -1.30
N ARG A 318 7.31 22.54 -1.87
CA ARG A 318 7.00 23.43 -3.02
C ARG A 318 7.05 24.91 -2.64
N VAL A 319 6.59 25.26 -1.45
CA VAL A 319 6.67 26.64 -0.94
C VAL A 319 8.13 27.04 -0.72
N LEU A 320 8.91 26.19 -0.05
CA LEU A 320 10.34 26.42 0.23
C LEU A 320 11.19 26.47 -1.05
N GLY A 321 10.79 25.75 -2.09
CA GLY A 321 11.47 25.71 -3.39
C GLY A 321 11.48 27.03 -4.16
N GLY A 322 10.50 27.91 -3.91
CA GLY A 322 10.50 29.29 -4.39
C GLY A 322 10.55 29.45 -5.91
N GLY A 323 9.88 28.57 -6.68
CA GLY A 323 9.74 28.67 -8.15
C GLY A 323 10.89 28.07 -8.98
N SER A 324 12.05 27.76 -8.40
CA SER A 324 13.10 27.01 -9.08
C SER A 324 12.76 25.50 -9.07
N TRP A 325 12.76 24.87 -10.26
CA TRP A 325 12.43 23.44 -10.37
C TRP A 325 13.35 22.55 -9.52
N LEU A 326 14.66 22.72 -9.64
CA LEU A 326 15.64 21.91 -8.91
C LEU A 326 15.53 22.09 -7.39
N ARG A 327 15.42 23.34 -6.93
CA ARG A 327 15.20 23.64 -5.51
C ARG A 327 13.90 23.05 -5.01
N SER A 328 12.82 23.12 -5.79
CA SER A 328 11.54 22.53 -5.42
C SER A 328 11.63 21.02 -5.27
N VAL A 329 12.32 20.30 -6.18
CA VAL A 329 12.54 18.86 -6.10
C VAL A 329 13.30 18.50 -4.81
N LEU A 330 14.39 19.19 -4.51
CA LEU A 330 15.20 18.96 -3.31
C LEU A 330 14.41 19.24 -2.03
N TRP A 331 13.73 20.37 -1.93
CA TRP A 331 12.94 20.72 -0.75
C TRP A 331 11.74 19.80 -0.56
N VAL A 332 11.07 19.38 -1.62
CA VAL A 332 10.00 18.39 -1.55
C VAL A 332 10.53 17.07 -0.99
N GLN A 333 11.69 16.60 -1.48
CA GLN A 333 12.28 15.35 -1.01
C GLN A 333 12.65 15.41 0.48
N ILE A 334 13.29 16.51 0.90
CA ILE A 334 13.66 16.72 2.31
C ILE A 334 12.42 16.82 3.19
N SER A 335 11.43 17.62 2.82
CA SER A 335 10.21 17.82 3.60
C SER A 335 9.38 16.54 3.71
N VAL A 336 9.30 15.75 2.63
CA VAL A 336 8.61 14.44 2.66
C VAL A 336 9.36 13.46 3.56
N TRP A 337 10.69 13.39 3.45
CA TRP A 337 11.51 12.51 4.28
C TRP A 337 11.38 12.85 5.77
N LEU A 338 11.42 14.14 6.13
CA LEU A 338 11.22 14.59 7.51
C LEU A 338 9.82 14.24 8.02
N ALA A 339 8.78 14.61 7.27
CA ALA A 339 7.39 14.41 7.69
C ALA A 339 7.03 12.91 7.83
N THR A 340 7.51 12.05 6.92
CA THR A 340 7.26 10.61 6.98
C THR A 340 8.21 9.90 7.95
N GLY A 341 9.45 10.36 8.06
CA GLY A 341 10.48 9.79 8.93
C GLY A 341 10.07 9.83 10.41
N MET A 342 9.45 10.91 10.85
CA MET A 342 8.88 11.03 12.20
C MET A 342 7.91 9.87 12.52
N ILE A 343 7.02 9.56 11.58
CA ILE A 343 6.01 8.49 11.74
C ILE A 343 6.70 7.11 11.71
N VAL A 344 7.61 6.89 10.76
CA VAL A 344 8.35 5.63 10.63
C VAL A 344 9.14 5.32 11.89
N VAL A 345 9.87 6.31 12.43
CA VAL A 345 10.64 6.14 13.68
C VAL A 345 9.72 5.85 14.86
N ALA A 346 8.60 6.56 14.98
CA ALA A 346 7.65 6.34 16.06
C ALA A 346 7.06 4.91 16.03
N TRP A 347 6.82 4.36 14.83
CA TRP A 347 6.23 3.04 14.66
C TRP A 347 7.24 1.88 14.73
N SER A 348 8.31 1.97 13.95
CA SER A 348 9.27 0.87 13.76
C SER A 348 10.60 1.07 14.51
N GLY A 349 10.90 2.29 14.96
CA GLY A 349 12.21 2.64 15.47
C GLY A 349 13.29 2.75 14.38
N ASN A 350 12.98 2.45 13.14
CA ASN A 350 13.97 2.37 12.06
C ASN A 350 14.27 3.76 11.48
N VAL A 351 15.54 4.12 11.44
CA VAL A 351 16.03 5.37 10.83
C VAL A 351 16.93 5.01 9.66
N SER A 352 16.50 5.29 8.46
CA SER A 352 17.31 5.05 7.25
C SER A 352 17.82 6.35 6.65
N TRP A 353 19.12 6.59 6.73
CA TRP A 353 19.80 7.71 6.09
C TRP A 353 19.89 7.53 4.58
N ALA A 354 20.06 6.28 4.13
CA ALA A 354 20.09 5.94 2.72
C ALA A 354 18.75 6.21 2.02
N ALA A 355 17.65 6.25 2.77
CA ALA A 355 16.33 6.50 2.20
C ALA A 355 16.26 7.83 1.45
N LEU A 356 16.91 8.90 1.93
CA LEU A 356 16.84 10.21 1.29
C LEU A 356 17.44 10.20 -0.12
N PRO A 357 18.72 9.85 -0.34
CA PRO A 357 19.29 9.80 -1.70
C PRO A 357 18.66 8.70 -2.56
N LEU A 358 18.33 7.54 -2.00
CA LEU A 358 17.71 6.45 -2.77
C LEU A 358 16.30 6.79 -3.23
N ASN A 359 15.50 7.48 -2.42
CA ASN A 359 14.17 7.94 -2.82
C ASN A 359 14.22 9.09 -3.83
N LEU A 360 15.29 9.88 -3.82
CA LEU A 360 15.47 10.94 -4.80
C LEU A 360 15.91 10.39 -6.16
N LEU A 361 16.90 9.50 -6.17
CA LEU A 361 17.60 9.08 -7.39
C LEU A 361 17.12 7.73 -7.93
N VAL A 362 16.88 6.76 -7.06
CA VAL A 362 16.60 5.38 -7.44
C VAL A 362 15.10 5.11 -7.55
N ALA A 363 14.34 5.48 -6.53
CA ALA A 363 12.93 5.12 -6.45
C ALA A 363 12.08 5.58 -7.66
N PRO A 364 12.17 6.84 -8.13
CA PRO A 364 11.38 7.29 -9.28
C PRO A 364 11.74 6.57 -10.57
N VAL A 365 13.05 6.37 -10.80
CA VAL A 365 13.56 5.73 -12.03
C VAL A 365 13.18 4.27 -12.04
N TRP A 366 13.40 3.57 -10.94
CA TRP A 366 13.12 2.13 -10.84
C TRP A 366 11.60 1.82 -10.88
N SER A 367 10.78 2.67 -10.25
CA SER A 367 9.32 2.55 -10.37
C SER A 367 8.85 2.77 -11.80
N ALA A 368 9.34 3.82 -12.49
CA ALA A 368 9.01 4.09 -13.88
C ALA A 368 9.46 2.95 -14.80
N TRP A 369 10.66 2.43 -14.56
CA TRP A 369 11.20 1.29 -15.29
C TRP A 369 10.27 0.09 -15.23
N ASN A 370 9.83 -0.32 -14.05
CA ASN A 370 8.96 -1.48 -13.90
C ASN A 370 7.52 -1.23 -14.37
N CYS A 371 6.93 -0.08 -14.01
CA CYS A 371 5.51 0.19 -14.29
C CYS A 371 5.26 0.59 -15.75
N ILE A 372 6.22 1.18 -16.44
CA ILE A 372 6.05 1.60 -17.84
C ILE A 372 6.76 0.62 -18.77
N VAL A 373 8.09 0.54 -18.65
CA VAL A 373 8.89 -0.28 -19.56
C VAL A 373 8.65 -1.75 -19.31
N GLY A 374 8.63 -2.17 -18.04
CA GLY A 374 8.39 -3.57 -17.65
C GLY A 374 7.02 -4.07 -18.08
N VAL A 375 5.96 -3.31 -17.86
CA VAL A 375 4.60 -3.69 -18.28
C VAL A 375 4.50 -3.74 -19.81
N ALA A 376 5.05 -2.76 -20.53
CA ALA A 376 5.07 -2.76 -22.00
C ALA A 376 5.86 -3.96 -22.55
N ALA A 377 7.06 -4.21 -22.03
CA ALA A 377 7.89 -5.34 -22.43
C ALA A 377 7.20 -6.69 -22.15
N PHE A 378 6.56 -6.83 -20.98
CA PHE A 378 5.77 -8.02 -20.64
C PHE A 378 4.63 -8.24 -21.65
N LEU A 379 3.86 -7.21 -21.97
CA LEU A 379 2.78 -7.32 -22.95
C LEU A 379 3.25 -7.73 -24.34
N LEU A 380 4.38 -7.15 -24.81
CA LEU A 380 5.00 -7.54 -26.07
C LEU A 380 5.49 -9.00 -26.05
N ALA A 381 6.14 -9.41 -24.97
CA ALA A 381 6.63 -10.78 -24.81
C ALA A 381 5.48 -11.79 -24.66
N ALA A 382 4.45 -11.45 -23.91
CA ALA A 382 3.29 -12.33 -23.69
C ALA A 382 2.48 -12.55 -24.96
N THR A 383 2.42 -11.54 -25.85
CA THR A 383 1.78 -11.60 -27.15
C THR A 383 2.70 -12.09 -28.29
N GLN A 384 3.93 -12.49 -27.95
CA GLN A 384 4.94 -13.00 -28.88
C GLN A 384 5.28 -12.02 -30.02
N LEU A 385 5.17 -10.71 -29.75
CA LEU A 385 5.59 -9.69 -30.69
C LEU A 385 7.13 -9.62 -30.78
N PRO A 386 7.68 -9.22 -31.94
CA PRO A 386 9.12 -9.08 -32.12
C PRO A 386 9.76 -8.22 -31.03
N LEU A 387 10.97 -8.59 -30.60
CA LEU A 387 11.75 -7.93 -29.54
C LEU A 387 11.10 -7.93 -28.14
N GLY A 388 9.90 -8.50 -27.98
CA GLY A 388 9.21 -8.51 -26.69
C GLY A 388 9.96 -9.29 -25.62
N HIS A 389 10.49 -10.46 -25.97
CA HIS A 389 11.23 -11.32 -25.05
C HIS A 389 12.55 -10.67 -24.63
N GLU A 390 13.32 -10.13 -25.57
CA GLU A 390 14.59 -9.47 -25.34
C GLU A 390 14.44 -8.22 -24.46
N LEU A 391 13.40 -7.43 -24.72
CA LEU A 391 13.08 -6.27 -23.89
C LEU A 391 12.69 -6.68 -22.46
N PHE A 392 11.93 -7.77 -22.32
CA PHE A 392 11.53 -8.24 -20.99
C PHE A 392 12.70 -8.86 -20.22
N GLU A 393 13.61 -9.57 -20.91
CA GLU A 393 14.88 -10.01 -20.32
C GLU A 393 15.75 -8.83 -19.89
N LEU A 394 15.81 -7.75 -20.67
CA LEU A 394 16.51 -6.52 -20.30
C LEU A 394 15.92 -5.91 -19.03
N VAL A 395 14.58 -5.90 -18.89
CA VAL A 395 13.91 -5.44 -17.67
C VAL A 395 14.34 -6.27 -16.47
N ALA A 396 14.35 -7.59 -16.59
CA ALA A 396 14.79 -8.49 -15.53
C ALA A 396 16.26 -8.28 -15.17
N TRP A 397 17.12 -8.14 -16.15
CA TRP A 397 18.57 -7.88 -15.95
C TRP A 397 18.80 -6.56 -15.20
N VAL A 398 18.14 -5.48 -15.61
CA VAL A 398 18.23 -4.18 -14.92
C VAL A 398 17.75 -4.30 -13.46
N ASN A 399 16.65 -5.02 -13.21
CA ASN A 399 16.15 -5.27 -11.86
C ASN A 399 17.17 -6.06 -11.02
N GLU A 400 17.85 -7.05 -11.59
CA GLU A 400 18.91 -7.79 -10.92
C GLU A 400 20.09 -6.90 -10.55
N LEU A 401 20.47 -5.98 -11.44
CA LEU A 401 21.52 -5.01 -11.18
C LEU A 401 21.17 -4.06 -10.03
N PHE A 402 19.94 -3.53 -10.02
CA PHE A 402 19.43 -2.73 -8.91
C PHE A 402 19.40 -3.52 -7.59
N ALA A 403 18.89 -4.76 -7.63
CA ALA A 403 18.88 -5.63 -6.44
C ALA A 403 20.28 -5.86 -5.89
N ALA A 404 21.25 -6.17 -6.77
CA ALA A 404 22.65 -6.38 -6.37
C ALA A 404 23.24 -5.12 -5.74
N GLY A 405 22.98 -3.95 -6.32
CA GLY A 405 23.40 -2.66 -5.77
C GLY A 405 22.82 -2.39 -4.38
N LEU A 406 21.51 -2.59 -4.21
CA LEU A 406 20.84 -2.38 -2.94
C LEU A 406 21.33 -3.36 -1.85
N LEU A 407 21.54 -4.63 -2.20
CA LEU A 407 22.10 -5.62 -1.28
C LEU A 407 23.48 -5.19 -0.79
N ARG A 408 24.37 -4.78 -1.68
CA ARG A 408 25.70 -4.26 -1.30
C ARG A 408 25.60 -3.05 -0.36
N VAL A 409 24.75 -2.08 -0.68
CA VAL A 409 24.54 -0.90 0.19
C VAL A 409 23.98 -1.31 1.54
N SER A 410 23.06 -2.27 1.60
CA SER A 410 22.50 -2.74 2.88
C SER A 410 23.53 -3.44 3.78
N GLU A 411 24.54 -4.08 3.19
CA GLU A 411 25.63 -4.77 3.89
C GLU A 411 26.68 -3.80 4.45
N THR A 412 26.86 -2.61 3.87
CA THR A 412 27.85 -1.61 4.34
C THR A 412 27.47 -0.94 5.67
N GLY A 413 26.29 -1.20 6.21
CA GLY A 413 25.78 -0.52 7.40
C GLY A 413 25.25 0.90 7.12
N ALA A 414 25.35 1.41 5.89
CA ALA A 414 24.84 2.72 5.50
C ALA A 414 23.30 2.80 5.52
N GLY A 415 22.61 1.67 5.73
CA GLY A 415 21.15 1.58 5.71
C GLY A 415 20.44 2.36 6.81
N GLY A 416 21.10 2.60 7.95
CA GLY A 416 20.49 3.24 9.11
C GLY A 416 20.68 2.44 10.40
N PHE A 417 19.99 2.84 11.46
CA PHE A 417 20.02 2.18 12.76
C PHE A 417 18.60 2.03 13.32
N GLU A 418 18.42 1.10 14.24
CA GLU A 418 17.19 0.98 15.02
C GLU A 418 17.33 1.77 16.32
N ALA A 419 16.36 2.66 16.57
CA ALA A 419 16.25 3.40 17.81
C ALA A 419 15.31 2.64 18.76
N GLU A 420 15.76 2.40 19.99
CA GLU A 420 14.99 1.70 21.03
C GLU A 420 14.64 2.62 22.20
N GLY A 421 13.52 2.34 22.87
CA GLY A 421 13.12 3.00 24.10
C GLY A 421 13.07 4.54 24.01
N SER A 422 13.72 5.24 24.92
CA SER A 422 13.77 6.71 24.97
C SER A 422 14.44 7.34 23.74
N THR A 423 15.39 6.64 23.11
CA THR A 423 16.06 7.09 21.88
C THR A 423 15.06 7.22 20.72
N ARG A 424 14.07 6.31 20.63
CA ARG A 424 12.99 6.38 19.62
C ARG A 424 12.21 7.67 19.73
N VAL A 425 11.82 8.07 20.93
CA VAL A 425 11.07 9.32 21.19
C VAL A 425 11.91 10.54 20.86
N ALA A 426 13.18 10.54 21.26
CA ALA A 426 14.10 11.65 20.99
C ALA A 426 14.34 11.83 19.48
N VAL A 427 14.59 10.75 18.75
CA VAL A 427 14.79 10.78 17.29
C VAL A 427 13.53 11.21 16.56
N ALA A 428 12.34 10.72 16.94
CA ALA A 428 11.07 11.16 16.38
C ALA A 428 10.84 12.67 16.63
N GLY A 429 11.24 13.17 17.82
CA GLY A 429 11.22 14.60 18.14
C GLY A 429 12.14 15.44 17.25
N ILE A 430 13.35 14.97 16.94
CA ILE A 430 14.27 15.66 16.02
C ILE A 430 13.66 15.78 14.62
N PHE A 431 13.04 14.72 14.11
CA PHE A 431 12.32 14.79 12.82
C PHE A 431 11.16 15.76 12.87
N ALA A 432 10.43 15.84 13.99
CA ALA A 432 9.31 16.76 14.16
C ALA A 432 9.76 18.23 14.20
N LEU A 433 10.91 18.54 14.78
CA LEU A 433 11.48 19.88 14.82
C LEU A 433 12.07 20.31 13.47
N GLY A 434 12.49 19.34 12.63
CA GLY A 434 13.02 19.61 11.30
C GLY A 434 11.94 19.71 10.21
N ALA A 435 10.73 19.25 10.49
CA ALA A 435 9.61 19.28 9.55
C ALA A 435 8.77 20.55 9.69
#